data_2dc076ea1408fd0676aba788a09f8714
#
_entry.id   2dc076ea1408fd0676aba788a09f8714
#
_cell.length_a   1.000
_cell.length_b   1.000
_cell.length_c   1.000
_cell.angle_alpha   90.00
_cell.angle_beta   90.00
_cell.angle_gamma   90.00
#
_symmetry.space_group_name_H-M   'P 1'
#
loop_
_entity.id
_entity.type
_entity.pdbx_description
1 polymer ?
#
loop_
_entity_poly.entity_id
_entity_poly.type
_entity_poly.pdbx_seq_one_letter_code
_entity_poly.pdbx_strand_id
1 'polypeptide(L)'
;VALTRAKENLIMVTSVPNPEKSFAKVAVECGIGEKANPFAVLRMNNFSDLVLTALMRHPSAEELRKLAGIDVPVLNSDKDKFKLKVAVSDSQSVLKKEEERSERHAEPVFYDEVRARLDYSDPRSVLSSVPAKRAASDGSERGINREDFASSRPAFMSAGGLTPAQRGTATHKFMQFSDYAAARDNISAELDRLVESGFLSKDEGKAVNVGAVKRFFASPLAGRIFASDSVMREKKFAALFSADFFYPELKGGAAEEKIVVLGIADCVFVEDGKLVIVDYKTDTGVNAEELLERYSAQLEIYRE
;
A
#
# COMPACT_ATOMS: atom_id res chain seq x y z
N VAL A 1 -1.01 -0.51 -12.95
CA VAL A 1 -2.42 -0.62 -12.53
C VAL A 1 -3.35 0.12 -13.50
N ALA A 2 -3.09 1.39 -13.87
CA ALA A 2 -3.97 2.15 -14.78
C ALA A 2 -4.09 1.51 -16.16
N LEU A 3 -2.98 1.07 -16.75
CA LEU A 3 -2.93 0.45 -18.07
C LEU A 3 -3.66 -0.90 -18.17
N THR A 4 -3.88 -1.58 -17.06
CA THR A 4 -4.53 -2.90 -17.01
C THR A 4 -6.03 -2.84 -16.73
N ARG A 5 -6.62 -1.64 -16.58
CA ARG A 5 -8.05 -1.47 -16.28
C ARG A 5 -8.94 -1.27 -17.51
N ALA A 6 -8.36 -0.93 -18.66
CA ALA A 6 -9.11 -0.77 -19.89
C ALA A 6 -9.65 -2.13 -20.36
N LYS A 7 -10.97 -2.20 -20.61
CA LYS A 7 -11.63 -3.42 -21.10
C LYS A 7 -11.72 -3.46 -22.62
N GLU A 8 -11.98 -2.32 -23.25
CA GLU A 8 -12.23 -2.23 -24.69
C GLU A 8 -11.21 -1.35 -25.41
N ASN A 9 -10.96 -0.15 -24.89
CA ASN A 9 -10.06 0.81 -25.51
C ASN A 9 -9.13 1.42 -24.48
N LEU A 10 -7.85 1.50 -24.80
CA LEU A 10 -6.84 2.22 -24.04
C LEU A 10 -6.32 3.38 -24.89
N ILE A 11 -6.53 4.60 -24.42
CA ILE A 11 -6.02 5.81 -25.06
C ILE A 11 -4.90 6.37 -24.20
N MET A 12 -3.70 6.44 -24.77
CA MET A 12 -2.54 7.05 -24.13
C MET A 12 -2.21 8.35 -24.87
N VAL A 13 -2.11 9.43 -24.11
CA VAL A 13 -1.79 10.76 -24.65
C VAL A 13 -0.50 11.25 -23.99
N THR A 14 0.41 11.73 -24.80
CA THR A 14 1.62 12.40 -24.32
C THR A 14 1.89 13.63 -25.15
N SER A 15 2.49 14.66 -24.57
CA SER A 15 2.94 15.82 -25.30
C SER A 15 4.46 15.95 -25.20
N VAL A 16 5.08 16.35 -26.29
CA VAL A 16 6.52 16.54 -26.38
C VAL A 16 6.82 17.93 -26.91
N PRO A 17 7.69 18.71 -26.25
CA PRO A 17 7.94 20.10 -26.64
C PRO A 17 8.66 20.26 -27.99
N ASN A 18 9.42 19.26 -28.40
CA ASN A 18 10.13 19.21 -29.68
C ASN A 18 10.04 17.78 -30.22
N PRO A 19 9.03 17.46 -31.04
CA PRO A 19 8.79 16.11 -31.51
C PRO A 19 10.00 15.48 -32.21
N GLU A 20 10.63 16.22 -33.13
CA GLU A 20 11.76 15.72 -33.95
C GLU A 20 12.91 15.27 -33.03
N LYS A 21 13.36 16.12 -32.09
CA LYS A 21 14.44 15.79 -31.17
C LYS A 21 14.06 14.67 -30.19
N SER A 22 12.84 14.73 -29.70
CA SER A 22 12.35 13.73 -28.72
C SER A 22 12.22 12.36 -29.38
N PHE A 23 11.65 12.28 -30.55
CA PHE A 23 11.50 11.02 -31.27
C PHE A 23 12.83 10.50 -31.82
N ALA A 24 13.76 11.36 -32.26
CA ALA A 24 15.10 10.97 -32.64
C ALA A 24 15.85 10.33 -31.48
N LYS A 25 15.76 10.94 -30.29
CA LYS A 25 16.34 10.35 -29.06
C LYS A 25 15.79 8.96 -28.77
N VAL A 26 14.48 8.81 -28.80
CA VAL A 26 13.81 7.52 -28.56
C VAL A 26 14.18 6.50 -29.62
N ALA A 27 14.28 6.90 -30.91
CA ALA A 27 14.67 6.02 -32.00
C ALA A 27 16.10 5.46 -31.82
N VAL A 28 17.05 6.29 -31.40
CA VAL A 28 18.42 5.85 -31.06
C VAL A 28 18.42 4.83 -29.92
N GLU A 29 17.61 5.04 -28.91
CA GLU A 29 17.53 4.15 -27.74
C GLU A 29 16.82 2.81 -28.04
N CYS A 30 16.07 2.69 -29.16
CA CYS A 30 15.39 1.44 -29.54
C CYS A 30 16.36 0.28 -29.80
N GLY A 31 17.58 0.56 -30.25
CA GLY A 31 18.56 -0.48 -30.59
C GLY A 31 18.14 -1.36 -31.77
N ILE A 32 18.97 -2.35 -32.09
CA ILE A 32 18.79 -3.25 -33.25
C ILE A 32 18.19 -4.61 -32.86
N GLY A 33 18.37 -5.04 -31.59
CA GLY A 33 17.94 -6.36 -31.11
C GLY A 33 16.43 -6.50 -30.89
N GLU A 34 15.93 -7.71 -30.77
CA GLU A 34 14.50 -7.96 -30.48
C GLU A 34 14.06 -7.43 -29.11
N LYS A 35 14.96 -7.41 -28.14
CA LYS A 35 14.70 -6.90 -26.79
C LYS A 35 15.20 -5.46 -26.64
N ALA A 36 14.50 -4.69 -25.83
CA ALA A 36 14.98 -3.36 -25.47
C ALA A 36 16.32 -3.44 -24.74
N ASN A 37 17.20 -2.47 -25.05
CA ASN A 37 18.49 -2.38 -24.34
C ASN A 37 18.25 -2.03 -22.87
N PRO A 38 18.69 -2.86 -21.90
CA PRO A 38 18.50 -2.60 -20.48
C PRO A 38 19.04 -1.23 -20.02
N PHE A 39 20.16 -0.80 -20.60
CA PHE A 39 20.76 0.51 -20.29
C PHE A 39 19.90 1.68 -20.83
N ALA A 40 19.25 1.50 -21.97
CA ALA A 40 18.30 2.48 -22.49
C ALA A 40 17.09 2.62 -21.56
N VAL A 41 16.53 1.49 -21.10
CA VAL A 41 15.41 1.49 -20.16
C VAL A 41 15.77 2.19 -18.85
N LEU A 42 16.97 1.99 -18.32
CA LEU A 42 17.44 2.66 -17.10
C LEU A 42 17.63 4.17 -17.24
N ARG A 43 17.81 4.68 -18.46
CA ARG A 43 17.95 6.12 -18.75
C ARG A 43 16.65 6.84 -19.03
N MET A 44 15.54 6.11 -19.14
CA MET A 44 14.22 6.70 -19.37
C MET A 44 13.73 7.40 -18.12
N ASN A 45 13.36 8.66 -18.27
CA ASN A 45 12.92 9.48 -17.13
C ASN A 45 11.41 9.48 -16.92
N ASN A 46 10.65 8.94 -17.88
CA ASN A 46 9.19 8.90 -17.83
C ASN A 46 8.61 7.70 -18.58
N PHE A 47 7.35 7.39 -18.31
CA PHE A 47 6.65 6.29 -18.97
C PHE A 47 6.44 6.51 -20.46
N SER A 48 6.36 7.77 -20.93
CA SER A 48 6.19 8.08 -22.33
C SER A 48 7.39 7.61 -23.16
N ASP A 49 8.61 7.79 -22.66
CA ASP A 49 9.83 7.34 -23.33
C ASP A 49 9.82 5.82 -23.51
N LEU A 50 9.40 5.08 -22.48
CA LEU A 50 9.30 3.62 -22.53
C LEU A 50 8.27 3.16 -23.57
N VAL A 51 7.07 3.76 -23.55
CA VAL A 51 5.99 3.43 -24.50
C VAL A 51 6.39 3.80 -25.92
N LEU A 52 6.96 4.99 -26.14
CA LEU A 52 7.41 5.43 -27.46
C LEU A 52 8.53 4.55 -28.01
N THR A 53 9.44 4.08 -27.16
CA THR A 53 10.51 3.13 -27.58
C THR A 53 9.91 1.82 -28.10
N ALA A 54 8.88 1.29 -27.45
CA ALA A 54 8.18 0.10 -27.92
C ALA A 54 7.39 0.40 -29.20
N LEU A 55 6.69 1.53 -29.27
CA LEU A 55 5.89 1.95 -30.43
C LEU A 55 6.72 2.23 -31.68
N MET A 56 7.92 2.82 -31.56
CA MET A 56 8.81 3.09 -32.70
C MET A 56 9.05 1.85 -33.56
N ARG A 57 9.03 0.68 -32.95
CA ARG A 57 9.27 -0.62 -33.59
C ARG A 57 8.00 -1.28 -34.13
N HIS A 58 6.83 -0.71 -33.84
CA HIS A 58 5.55 -1.26 -34.28
C HIS A 58 5.24 -0.84 -35.73
N PRO A 59 4.67 -1.72 -36.58
CA PRO A 59 4.31 -1.38 -37.95
C PRO A 59 3.46 -0.11 -38.07
N SER A 60 2.47 0.06 -37.20
CA SER A 60 1.54 1.22 -37.21
C SER A 60 2.16 2.56 -36.81
N ALA A 61 3.44 2.59 -36.39
CA ALA A 61 4.12 3.82 -35.94
C ALA A 61 4.98 4.48 -37.03
N GLU A 62 4.63 4.31 -38.30
CA GLU A 62 5.36 4.89 -39.42
C GLU A 62 5.50 6.42 -39.31
N GLU A 63 4.44 7.10 -38.86
CA GLU A 63 4.45 8.55 -38.67
C GLU A 63 5.46 9.01 -37.62
N LEU A 64 5.59 8.28 -36.50
CA LEU A 64 6.62 8.56 -35.49
C LEU A 64 8.02 8.38 -36.03
N ARG A 65 8.28 7.33 -36.80
CA ARG A 65 9.58 7.09 -37.44
C ARG A 65 9.95 8.17 -38.44
N LYS A 66 8.97 8.64 -39.26
CA LYS A 66 9.18 9.75 -40.16
C LYS A 66 9.59 11.02 -39.42
N LEU A 67 8.92 11.33 -38.32
CA LEU A 67 9.25 12.49 -37.48
C LEU A 67 10.59 12.35 -36.76
N ALA A 68 10.97 11.14 -36.42
CA ALA A 68 12.27 10.88 -35.82
C ALA A 68 13.45 11.08 -36.78
N GLY A 69 13.21 10.95 -38.10
CA GLY A 69 14.25 11.03 -39.13
C GLY A 69 15.33 9.96 -39.05
N ILE A 70 15.11 8.91 -38.28
CA ILE A 70 16.04 7.80 -38.00
C ILE A 70 15.36 6.49 -38.38
N ASP A 71 16.06 5.66 -39.14
CA ASP A 71 15.56 4.33 -39.50
C ASP A 71 15.63 3.40 -38.28
N VAL A 72 14.49 2.85 -37.91
CA VAL A 72 14.34 1.92 -36.78
C VAL A 72 13.80 0.60 -37.31
N PRO A 73 14.43 -0.54 -36.98
CA PRO A 73 13.95 -1.84 -37.41
C PRO A 73 12.52 -2.10 -36.92
N VAL A 74 11.63 -2.40 -37.85
CA VAL A 74 10.23 -2.77 -37.51
C VAL A 74 10.21 -4.22 -37.09
N LEU A 75 9.67 -4.48 -35.89
CA LEU A 75 9.39 -5.83 -35.45
C LEU A 75 8.03 -6.25 -35.99
N ASN A 76 8.07 -7.19 -36.92
CA ASN A 76 6.85 -7.79 -37.45
C ASN A 76 6.34 -8.81 -36.44
N SER A 77 5.29 -8.48 -35.71
CA SER A 77 4.61 -9.38 -34.79
C SER A 77 3.29 -9.84 -35.41
N ASP A 78 3.29 -10.99 -36.03
CA ASP A 78 2.06 -11.66 -36.51
C ASP A 78 1.10 -12.05 -35.37
N LYS A 79 1.45 -11.70 -34.14
CA LYS A 79 0.73 -12.06 -32.91
C LYS A 79 0.02 -10.90 -32.25
N ASP A 80 -0.08 -9.76 -32.88
CA ASP A 80 -0.75 -8.58 -32.31
C ASP A 80 -2.26 -8.87 -32.18
N LYS A 81 -2.64 -9.19 -30.93
CA LYS A 81 -4.03 -9.47 -30.57
C LYS A 81 -4.88 -8.22 -30.39
N PHE A 82 -4.31 -7.04 -30.62
CA PHE A 82 -4.98 -5.75 -30.45
C PHE A 82 -4.72 -4.84 -31.65
N LYS A 83 -5.67 -3.94 -31.93
CA LYS A 83 -5.50 -2.91 -32.94
C LYS A 83 -4.83 -1.69 -32.32
N LEU A 84 -3.69 -1.28 -32.86
CA LEU A 84 -2.98 -0.08 -32.45
C LEU A 84 -3.15 1.02 -33.52
N LYS A 85 -3.58 2.20 -33.08
CA LYS A 85 -3.61 3.42 -33.89
C LYS A 85 -2.71 4.44 -33.24
N VAL A 86 -1.70 4.90 -33.97
CA VAL A 86 -0.82 5.98 -33.56
C VAL A 86 -1.22 7.23 -34.36
N ALA A 87 -1.38 8.35 -33.69
CA ALA A 87 -1.67 9.64 -34.32
C ALA A 87 -0.80 10.70 -33.64
N VAL A 88 -0.24 11.57 -34.47
CA VAL A 88 0.48 12.78 -34.04
C VAL A 88 -0.38 13.99 -34.40
N SER A 89 -0.56 14.88 -33.43
CA SER A 89 -1.37 16.08 -33.59
C SER A 89 -0.62 17.30 -33.06
N ASP A 90 -0.67 18.38 -33.78
CA ASP A 90 -0.18 19.67 -33.26
C ASP A 90 -1.21 20.26 -32.30
N SER A 91 -0.72 20.81 -31.15
CA SER A 91 -1.57 21.42 -30.13
C SER A 91 -2.47 22.57 -30.71
N GLN A 92 -1.98 23.31 -31.70
CA GLN A 92 -2.78 24.36 -32.36
C GLN A 92 -3.94 23.80 -33.17
N SER A 93 -3.77 22.62 -33.77
CA SER A 93 -4.85 21.99 -34.56
C SER A 93 -5.95 21.41 -33.66
N VAL A 94 -5.63 21.06 -32.43
CA VAL A 94 -6.60 20.60 -31.43
C VAL A 94 -7.46 21.77 -30.94
N LEU A 95 -6.84 22.90 -30.62
CA LEU A 95 -7.54 24.11 -30.19
C LEU A 95 -8.51 24.63 -31.26
N LYS A 96 -8.08 24.67 -32.56
CA LYS A 96 -8.96 25.03 -33.65
C LYS A 96 -10.16 24.09 -33.82
N LYS A 97 -9.97 22.80 -33.64
CA LYS A 97 -11.07 21.82 -33.66
C LYS A 97 -12.02 21.96 -32.46
N GLU A 98 -11.56 22.44 -31.33
CA GLU A 98 -12.43 22.76 -30.18
C GLU A 98 -13.25 24.02 -30.43
N GLU A 99 -12.66 25.06 -31.04
CA GLU A 99 -13.39 26.26 -31.47
C GLU A 99 -14.48 25.94 -32.52
N GLU A 100 -14.16 25.14 -33.52
CA GLU A 100 -15.13 24.66 -34.51
C GLU A 100 -16.21 23.74 -33.93
N ARG A 101 -15.91 23.01 -32.82
CA ARG A 101 -16.88 22.20 -32.07
C ARG A 101 -17.77 23.03 -31.16
N SER A 102 -17.27 24.12 -30.62
CA SER A 102 -18.05 25.02 -29.74
C SER A 102 -19.13 25.79 -30.53
N GLU A 103 -18.95 25.97 -31.83
CA GLU A 103 -19.94 26.59 -32.71
C GLU A 103 -21.07 25.65 -33.16
N ARG A 104 -20.92 24.33 -32.95
CA ARG A 104 -22.06 23.41 -33.13
C ARG A 104 -23.00 23.56 -31.96
N HIS A 105 -24.01 24.38 -32.09
CA HIS A 105 -25.11 24.48 -31.15
C HIS A 105 -25.67 23.07 -30.90
N ALA A 106 -25.37 22.51 -29.71
CA ALA A 106 -26.07 21.32 -29.23
C ALA A 106 -27.55 21.68 -29.10
N GLU A 107 -28.42 20.86 -29.67
CA GLU A 107 -29.85 21.08 -29.53
C GLU A 107 -30.25 21.21 -28.06
N PRO A 108 -31.13 22.15 -27.69
CA PRO A 108 -31.48 22.45 -26.29
C PRO A 108 -31.94 21.23 -25.47
N VAL A 109 -32.49 20.22 -26.13
CA VAL A 109 -33.01 19.00 -25.54
C VAL A 109 -31.90 18.17 -24.81
N PHE A 110 -30.66 18.31 -25.23
CA PHE A 110 -29.53 17.57 -24.64
C PHE A 110 -28.96 18.22 -23.37
N TYR A 111 -29.16 19.53 -23.23
CA TYR A 111 -28.60 20.27 -22.08
C TYR A 111 -29.22 19.90 -20.77
N ASP A 112 -30.53 19.74 -20.71
CA ASP A 112 -31.25 19.42 -19.48
C ASP A 112 -30.96 17.99 -19.01
N GLU A 113 -30.86 17.05 -19.96
CA GLU A 113 -30.50 15.66 -19.62
C GLU A 113 -29.05 15.53 -19.15
N VAL A 114 -28.12 16.24 -19.80
CA VAL A 114 -26.71 16.28 -19.37
C VAL A 114 -26.58 16.96 -18.03
N ARG A 115 -27.30 18.06 -17.80
CA ARG A 115 -27.31 18.77 -16.53
C ARG A 115 -27.88 17.92 -15.41
N ALA A 116 -28.99 17.23 -15.64
CA ALA A 116 -29.57 16.30 -14.68
C ALA A 116 -28.61 15.15 -14.32
N ARG A 117 -27.82 14.68 -15.28
CA ARG A 117 -26.79 13.66 -15.03
C ARG A 117 -25.56 14.20 -14.29
N LEU A 118 -25.17 15.45 -14.56
CA LEU A 118 -24.07 16.12 -13.85
C LEU A 118 -24.46 16.52 -12.42
N ASP A 119 -25.71 16.91 -12.22
CA ASP A 119 -26.28 17.28 -10.92
C ASP A 119 -26.70 16.03 -10.10
N TYR A 120 -26.62 14.82 -10.69
CA TYR A 120 -26.88 13.59 -10.00
C TYR A 120 -25.88 13.38 -8.86
N SER A 121 -26.38 13.40 -7.64
CA SER A 121 -25.62 12.99 -6.46
C SER A 121 -26.02 11.58 -6.08
N ASP A 122 -25.05 10.67 -6.03
CA ASP A 122 -25.32 9.30 -5.57
C ASP A 122 -25.82 9.36 -4.13
N PRO A 123 -27.04 8.85 -3.83
CA PRO A 123 -27.56 8.77 -2.47
C PRO A 123 -26.60 8.03 -1.51
N ARG A 124 -25.72 7.20 -2.06
CA ARG A 124 -24.71 6.45 -1.31
C ARG A 124 -23.34 7.12 -1.31
N SER A 125 -23.25 8.40 -1.72
CA SER A 125 -21.97 9.15 -1.76
C SER A 125 -21.24 9.14 -0.42
N VAL A 126 -21.97 9.06 0.69
CA VAL A 126 -21.42 8.90 2.05
C VAL A 126 -20.54 7.63 2.14
N LEU A 127 -20.90 6.55 1.44
CA LEU A 127 -20.13 5.30 1.44
C LEU A 127 -18.77 5.44 0.73
N SER A 128 -18.61 6.42 -0.15
CA SER A 128 -17.32 6.67 -0.81
C SER A 128 -16.22 7.12 0.17
N SER A 129 -16.61 7.66 1.32
CA SER A 129 -15.70 8.06 2.41
C SER A 129 -15.41 6.92 3.40
N VAL A 130 -16.19 5.84 3.35
CA VAL A 130 -16.02 4.67 4.22
C VAL A 130 -15.02 3.71 3.60
N PRO A 131 -13.89 3.41 4.25
CA PRO A 131 -12.91 2.48 3.72
C PRO A 131 -13.45 1.04 3.76
N ALA A 132 -13.29 0.31 2.66
CA ALA A 132 -13.68 -1.11 2.60
C ALA A 132 -12.84 -2.02 3.49
N LYS A 133 -11.66 -1.53 3.95
CA LYS A 133 -10.73 -2.26 4.82
C LYS A 133 -10.11 -1.30 5.83
N ARG A 134 -9.92 -1.79 7.06
CA ARG A 134 -9.21 -1.09 8.14
C ARG A 134 -8.22 -2.04 8.82
N ALA A 135 -7.14 -1.49 9.39
CA ALA A 135 -6.34 -2.24 10.33
C ALA A 135 -6.97 -2.15 11.74
N ALA A 136 -6.86 -3.21 12.53
CA ALA A 136 -7.34 -3.21 13.92
C ALA A 136 -6.62 -2.14 14.77
N SER A 137 -5.38 -1.80 14.42
CA SER A 137 -4.60 -0.72 15.04
C SER A 137 -5.08 0.68 14.69
N ASP A 138 -5.81 0.86 13.58
CA ASP A 138 -6.29 2.19 13.17
C ASP A 138 -7.33 2.78 14.12
N GLY A 139 -7.93 1.95 14.98
CA GLY A 139 -8.87 2.39 16.02
C GLY A 139 -8.21 3.17 17.16
N SER A 140 -6.90 2.99 17.37
CA SER A 140 -6.16 3.61 18.48
C SER A 140 -5.67 5.04 18.17
N GLU A 141 -5.69 5.47 16.92
CA GLU A 141 -5.32 6.81 16.51
C GLU A 141 -6.46 7.49 15.76
N ARG A 142 -7.11 8.45 16.42
CA ARG A 142 -7.95 9.46 15.73
C ARG A 142 -7.04 10.45 15.01
N GLY A 143 -6.42 9.99 13.94
CA GLY A 143 -5.55 10.81 13.11
C GLY A 143 -4.74 9.90 12.20
N ILE A 144 -4.88 10.13 10.90
CA ILE A 144 -4.06 9.48 9.88
C ILE A 144 -2.61 9.90 10.13
N ASN A 145 -1.86 9.14 10.90
CA ASN A 145 -0.42 9.28 10.94
C ASN A 145 0.15 8.66 9.65
N ARG A 146 0.11 9.45 8.58
CA ARG A 146 0.83 9.17 7.33
C ARG A 146 2.35 9.19 7.49
N GLU A 147 2.84 9.50 8.67
CA GLU A 147 4.27 9.66 8.94
C GLU A 147 5.02 8.35 9.15
N ASP A 148 4.36 7.27 9.55
CA ASP A 148 5.05 5.99 9.79
C ASP A 148 5.53 5.29 8.51
N PHE A 149 4.94 5.57 7.35
CA PHE A 149 5.43 5.07 6.05
C PHE A 149 6.58 5.92 5.46
N ALA A 150 6.78 7.14 5.93
CA ALA A 150 7.80 8.06 5.41
C ALA A 150 9.06 8.12 6.28
N SER A 151 9.10 7.50 7.45
CA SER A 151 10.17 7.65 8.43
C SER A 151 11.19 6.51 8.48
N SER A 152 11.31 5.69 7.45
CA SER A 152 12.52 4.88 7.32
C SER A 152 13.70 5.80 6.98
N ARG A 153 14.30 6.39 8.02
CA ARG A 153 15.55 7.14 7.86
C ARG A 153 16.57 6.23 7.20
N PRO A 154 17.25 6.71 6.15
CA PRO A 154 18.33 5.94 5.53
C PRO A 154 19.33 5.49 6.59
N ALA A 155 19.85 4.27 6.49
CA ALA A 155 20.73 3.65 7.48
C ALA A 155 21.96 4.51 7.86
N PHE A 156 22.42 5.41 6.96
CA PHE A 156 23.55 6.33 7.21
C PHE A 156 23.23 7.48 8.18
N MET A 157 21.94 7.74 8.49
CA MET A 157 21.53 8.76 9.47
C MET A 157 21.33 8.19 10.88
N SER A 158 21.56 6.91 11.08
CA SER A 158 21.36 6.20 12.35
C SER A 158 22.58 6.27 13.28
N ALA A 159 23.17 7.44 13.47
CA ALA A 159 24.30 7.63 14.37
C ALA A 159 23.94 7.57 15.88
N GLY A 160 22.77 7.05 16.27
CA GLY A 160 22.28 7.17 17.64
C GLY A 160 21.41 6.01 18.18
N GLY A 161 21.61 4.77 17.70
CA GLY A 161 20.84 3.61 18.24
C GLY A 161 19.40 3.50 17.70
N LEU A 162 18.69 2.44 18.14
CA LEU A 162 17.31 2.18 17.70
C LEU A 162 16.32 3.22 18.26
N THR A 163 15.37 3.64 17.44
CA THR A 163 14.26 4.51 17.86
C THR A 163 13.34 3.79 18.84
N PRO A 164 12.47 4.50 19.60
CA PRO A 164 11.48 3.87 20.48
C PRO A 164 10.61 2.84 19.74
N ALA A 165 10.13 3.17 18.53
CA ALA A 165 9.36 2.26 17.69
C ALA A 165 10.16 0.99 17.31
N GLN A 166 11.42 1.13 16.92
CA GLN A 166 12.29 -0.01 16.60
C GLN A 166 12.57 -0.90 17.83
N ARG A 167 12.69 -0.29 19.03
CA ARG A 167 12.79 -1.05 20.29
C ARG A 167 11.52 -1.81 20.60
N GLY A 168 10.35 -1.21 20.33
CA GLY A 168 9.06 -1.89 20.40
C GLY A 168 9.04 -3.12 19.48
N THR A 169 9.36 -2.92 18.19
CA THR A 169 9.44 -4.02 17.22
C THR A 169 10.40 -5.13 17.63
N ALA A 170 11.57 -4.80 18.21
CA ALA A 170 12.52 -5.80 18.70
C ALA A 170 11.92 -6.62 19.87
N THR A 171 11.16 -5.97 20.76
CA THR A 171 10.47 -6.67 21.87
C THR A 171 9.37 -7.59 21.34
N HIS A 172 8.54 -7.14 20.38
CA HIS A 172 7.54 -8.00 19.74
C HIS A 172 8.17 -9.20 19.05
N LYS A 173 9.27 -9.02 18.29
CA LYS A 173 10.02 -10.12 17.69
C LYS A 173 10.55 -11.11 18.72
N PHE A 174 11.07 -10.60 19.87
CA PHE A 174 11.48 -11.46 20.97
C PHE A 174 10.29 -12.28 21.47
N MET A 175 9.15 -11.65 21.75
CA MET A 175 7.95 -12.35 22.22
C MET A 175 7.39 -13.33 21.18
N GLN A 176 7.54 -13.04 19.90
CA GLN A 176 7.12 -13.91 18.80
C GLN A 176 7.95 -15.19 18.72
N PHE A 177 9.27 -15.08 18.77
CA PHE A 177 10.19 -16.16 18.40
C PHE A 177 10.85 -16.88 19.58
N SER A 178 10.76 -16.32 20.79
CA SER A 178 11.35 -16.95 21.98
C SER A 178 10.62 -18.24 22.37
N ASP A 179 11.38 -19.20 22.88
CA ASP A 179 10.82 -20.24 23.71
C ASP A 179 10.49 -19.65 25.09
N TYR A 180 9.21 -19.61 25.45
CA TYR A 180 8.75 -18.95 26.67
C TYR A 180 9.25 -19.65 27.92
N ALA A 181 9.41 -21.00 27.91
CA ALA A 181 9.95 -21.73 29.02
C ALA A 181 11.43 -21.40 29.21
N ALA A 182 12.23 -21.45 28.16
CA ALA A 182 13.64 -21.07 28.17
C ALA A 182 13.83 -19.58 28.57
N ALA A 183 13.00 -18.70 28.00
CA ALA A 183 13.05 -17.26 28.31
C ALA A 183 12.71 -16.96 29.76
N ARG A 184 11.76 -17.67 30.37
CA ARG A 184 11.42 -17.54 31.79
C ARG A 184 12.61 -17.91 32.66
N ASP A 185 13.34 -18.95 32.29
CA ASP A 185 14.49 -19.43 33.05
C ASP A 185 15.72 -18.53 32.85
N ASN A 186 16.02 -18.15 31.60
CA ASN A 186 17.16 -17.28 31.29
C ASN A 186 16.94 -16.45 30.02
N ILE A 187 16.43 -15.23 30.18
CA ILE A 187 16.14 -14.30 29.07
C ILE A 187 17.40 -13.98 28.27
N SER A 188 18.56 -13.83 28.91
CA SER A 188 19.79 -13.46 28.20
C SER A 188 20.25 -14.58 27.27
N ALA A 189 20.21 -15.83 27.73
CA ALA A 189 20.55 -16.99 26.92
C ALA A 189 19.58 -17.13 25.71
N GLU A 190 18.29 -16.86 25.94
CA GLU A 190 17.30 -16.92 24.88
C GLU A 190 17.48 -15.78 23.86
N LEU A 191 17.86 -14.58 24.30
CA LEU A 191 18.23 -13.47 23.40
C LEU A 191 19.45 -13.83 22.54
N ASP A 192 20.49 -14.40 23.15
CA ASP A 192 21.68 -14.84 22.42
C ASP A 192 21.32 -15.90 21.37
N ARG A 193 20.48 -16.87 21.73
CA ARG A 193 19.97 -17.89 20.81
C ARG A 193 19.23 -17.27 19.62
N LEU A 194 18.35 -16.29 19.87
CA LEU A 194 17.58 -15.63 18.81
C LEU A 194 18.46 -14.78 17.88
N VAL A 195 19.52 -14.17 18.43
CA VAL A 195 20.50 -13.43 17.62
C VAL A 195 21.36 -14.39 16.79
N GLU A 196 21.84 -15.47 17.37
CA GLU A 196 22.62 -16.49 16.66
C GLU A 196 21.82 -17.19 15.57
N SER A 197 20.52 -17.43 15.81
CA SER A 197 19.58 -18.01 14.83
C SER A 197 19.06 -17.02 13.80
N GLY A 198 19.44 -15.73 13.88
CA GLY A 198 19.07 -14.70 12.92
C GLY A 198 17.63 -14.18 13.03
N PHE A 199 16.89 -14.52 14.08
CA PHE A 199 15.56 -13.96 14.35
C PHE A 199 15.62 -12.50 14.81
N LEU A 200 16.70 -12.14 15.51
CA LEU A 200 17.02 -10.78 15.92
C LEU A 200 18.41 -10.38 15.38
N SER A 201 18.54 -9.15 14.98
CA SER A 201 19.88 -8.57 14.78
C SER A 201 20.55 -8.31 16.13
N LYS A 202 21.88 -8.14 16.12
CA LYS A 202 22.64 -7.81 17.36
C LYS A 202 22.13 -6.52 18.02
N ASP A 203 21.73 -5.54 17.23
CA ASP A 203 21.21 -4.26 17.77
C ASP A 203 19.81 -4.40 18.31
N GLU A 204 18.95 -5.18 17.66
CA GLU A 204 17.62 -5.51 18.19
C GLU A 204 17.72 -6.30 19.50
N GLY A 205 18.62 -7.30 19.59
CA GLY A 205 18.84 -8.05 20.84
C GLY A 205 19.24 -7.15 22.01
N LYS A 206 20.12 -6.16 21.79
CA LYS A 206 20.49 -5.16 22.80
C LYS A 206 19.36 -4.21 23.17
N ALA A 207 18.41 -3.99 22.27
CA ALA A 207 17.33 -3.04 22.45
C ALA A 207 16.12 -3.60 23.19
N VAL A 208 16.01 -4.93 23.30
CA VAL A 208 14.94 -5.58 24.08
C VAL A 208 15.06 -5.21 25.56
N ASN A 209 13.95 -4.73 26.13
CA ASN A 209 13.90 -4.40 27.55
C ASN A 209 13.80 -5.67 28.41
N VAL A 210 14.95 -6.25 28.75
CA VAL A 210 15.05 -7.47 29.55
C VAL A 210 14.29 -7.35 30.87
N GLY A 211 14.33 -6.18 31.52
CA GLY A 211 13.62 -5.94 32.77
C GLY A 211 12.09 -6.01 32.61
N ALA A 212 11.56 -5.47 31.55
CA ALA A 212 10.12 -5.54 31.23
C ALA A 212 9.71 -6.97 30.90
N VAL A 213 10.47 -7.67 30.06
CA VAL A 213 10.24 -9.07 29.71
C VAL A 213 10.27 -9.97 30.96
N LYS A 214 11.24 -9.75 31.86
CA LYS A 214 11.31 -10.49 33.12
C LYS A 214 10.08 -10.28 34.01
N ARG A 215 9.63 -9.03 34.12
CA ARG A 215 8.39 -8.73 34.88
C ARG A 215 7.17 -9.40 34.24
N PHE A 216 7.08 -9.40 32.90
CA PHE A 216 6.00 -10.10 32.23
C PHE A 216 5.98 -11.59 32.54
N PHE A 217 7.10 -12.30 32.39
CA PHE A 217 7.15 -13.72 32.65
C PHE A 217 6.95 -14.08 34.15
N ALA A 218 7.16 -13.15 35.05
CA ALA A 218 6.84 -13.29 36.49
C ALA A 218 5.37 -12.92 36.80
N SER A 219 4.60 -12.43 35.85
CA SER A 219 3.22 -11.96 36.08
C SER A 219 2.21 -13.12 36.16
N PRO A 220 1.07 -12.91 36.81
CA PRO A 220 -0.04 -13.87 36.79
C PRO A 220 -0.53 -14.18 35.40
N LEU A 221 -0.50 -13.18 34.49
CA LEU A 221 -0.92 -13.36 33.10
C LEU A 221 -0.02 -14.36 32.34
N ALA A 222 1.30 -14.27 32.54
CA ALA A 222 2.22 -15.24 31.97
C ALA A 222 1.96 -16.66 32.52
N GLY A 223 1.63 -16.76 33.82
CA GLY A 223 1.23 -18.03 34.43
C GLY A 223 0.02 -18.67 33.74
N ARG A 224 -0.98 -17.88 33.38
CA ARG A 224 -2.15 -18.34 32.61
C ARG A 224 -1.77 -18.80 31.21
N ILE A 225 -0.88 -18.08 30.53
CA ILE A 225 -0.37 -18.47 29.19
C ILE A 225 0.36 -19.81 29.28
N PHE A 226 1.22 -20.01 30.31
CA PHE A 226 1.93 -21.27 30.51
C PHE A 226 1.02 -22.46 30.86
N ALA A 227 -0.12 -22.21 31.50
CA ALA A 227 -1.11 -23.22 31.82
C ALA A 227 -2.00 -23.63 30.64
N SER A 228 -1.98 -22.88 29.56
CA SER A 228 -2.80 -23.16 28.41
C SER A 228 -2.18 -24.20 27.46
N ASP A 229 -2.99 -25.17 27.03
CA ASP A 229 -2.61 -26.19 26.05
C ASP A 229 -2.51 -25.63 24.61
N SER A 230 -3.04 -24.43 24.37
CA SER A 230 -3.09 -23.81 23.05
C SER A 230 -2.69 -22.34 23.13
N VAL A 231 -1.48 -22.06 22.69
CA VAL A 231 -0.93 -20.70 22.60
C VAL A 231 -0.53 -20.41 21.17
N MET A 232 -1.09 -19.35 20.58
CA MET A 232 -0.76 -18.86 19.25
C MET A 232 -0.11 -17.49 19.37
N ARG A 233 0.94 -17.23 18.58
CA ARG A 233 1.65 -15.95 18.56
C ARG A 233 1.57 -15.33 17.17
N GLU A 234 1.49 -14.01 17.10
CA GLU A 234 1.35 -13.26 15.86
C GLU A 234 0.21 -13.83 14.98
N LYS A 235 -0.94 -14.05 15.62
CA LYS A 235 -2.09 -14.65 14.94
C LYS A 235 -2.78 -13.61 14.07
N LYS A 236 -2.67 -13.78 12.76
CA LYS A 236 -3.40 -12.96 11.78
C LYS A 236 -4.88 -13.31 11.79
N PHE A 237 -5.72 -12.30 11.75
CA PHE A 237 -7.17 -12.46 11.63
C PHE A 237 -7.76 -11.47 10.63
N ALA A 238 -8.93 -11.82 10.13
CA ALA A 238 -9.80 -10.94 9.35
C ALA A 238 -11.22 -11.10 9.86
N ALA A 239 -11.87 -10.00 10.17
CA ALA A 239 -13.24 -9.98 10.66
C ALA A 239 -14.07 -8.97 9.86
N LEU A 240 -15.39 -9.18 9.82
CA LEU A 240 -16.34 -8.30 9.15
C LEU A 240 -17.11 -7.52 10.20
N PHE A 241 -16.98 -6.22 10.18
CA PHE A 241 -17.72 -5.30 11.03
C PHE A 241 -18.75 -4.54 10.19
N SER A 242 -19.86 -4.13 10.81
CA SER A 242 -20.74 -3.17 10.17
C SER A 242 -20.12 -1.77 10.21
N ALA A 243 -20.45 -0.94 9.22
CA ALA A 243 -19.86 0.39 9.10
C ALA A 243 -20.21 1.30 10.28
N ASP A 244 -21.40 1.14 10.89
CA ASP A 244 -21.83 1.91 12.05
C ASP A 244 -21.01 1.65 13.31
N PHE A 245 -20.31 0.50 13.38
CA PHE A 245 -19.36 0.25 14.47
C PHE A 245 -18.24 1.31 14.51
N PHE A 246 -17.78 1.76 13.35
CA PHE A 246 -16.73 2.77 13.23
C PHE A 246 -17.26 4.18 12.97
N TYR A 247 -18.47 4.28 12.40
CA TYR A 247 -19.11 5.51 11.94
C TYR A 247 -20.55 5.55 12.45
N PRO A 248 -20.76 5.83 13.75
CA PRO A 248 -22.11 5.81 14.37
C PRO A 248 -23.10 6.79 13.75
N GLU A 249 -22.59 7.78 13.00
CA GLU A 249 -23.40 8.74 12.25
C GLU A 249 -24.08 8.16 11.02
N LEU A 250 -23.63 7.02 10.49
CA LEU A 250 -24.22 6.35 9.35
C LEU A 250 -25.59 5.78 9.71
N LYS A 251 -26.54 5.87 8.78
CA LYS A 251 -27.92 5.38 8.95
C LYS A 251 -28.40 4.56 7.76
N GLY A 252 -29.41 3.72 8.00
CA GLY A 252 -30.00 2.87 6.98
C GLY A 252 -29.01 1.89 6.37
N GLY A 253 -29.12 1.61 5.09
CA GLY A 253 -28.26 0.64 4.41
C GLY A 253 -26.77 0.98 4.44
N ALA A 254 -26.39 2.26 4.63
CA ALA A 254 -25.02 2.66 4.79
C ALA A 254 -24.39 2.17 6.11
N ALA A 255 -25.18 2.07 7.16
CA ALA A 255 -24.74 1.55 8.46
C ALA A 255 -24.44 0.04 8.41
N GLU A 256 -25.17 -0.68 7.58
CA GLU A 256 -25.09 -2.15 7.47
C GLU A 256 -23.95 -2.63 6.54
N GLU A 257 -23.36 -1.72 5.77
CA GLU A 257 -22.22 -2.04 4.90
C GLU A 257 -21.08 -2.67 5.69
N LYS A 258 -20.35 -3.60 5.07
CA LYS A 258 -19.33 -4.38 5.75
C LYS A 258 -17.94 -3.83 5.49
N ILE A 259 -17.21 -3.62 6.57
CA ILE A 259 -15.80 -3.24 6.58
C ILE A 259 -14.98 -4.46 6.98
N VAL A 260 -13.98 -4.80 6.17
CA VAL A 260 -13.02 -5.85 6.51
C VAL A 260 -11.99 -5.27 7.48
N VAL A 261 -11.93 -5.79 8.68
CA VAL A 261 -10.88 -5.43 9.65
C VAL A 261 -9.80 -6.51 9.62
N LEU A 262 -8.58 -6.08 9.41
CA LEU A 262 -7.40 -6.94 9.40
C LEU A 262 -6.56 -6.63 10.65
N GLY A 263 -6.09 -7.66 11.32
CA GLY A 263 -5.25 -7.49 12.49
C GLY A 263 -4.28 -8.65 12.71
N ILE A 264 -3.36 -8.40 13.61
CA ILE A 264 -2.43 -9.41 14.11
C ILE A 264 -2.52 -9.33 15.63
N ALA A 265 -2.93 -10.40 16.27
CA ALA A 265 -2.91 -10.52 17.73
C ALA A 265 -1.57 -11.06 18.17
N ASP A 266 -0.87 -10.35 19.05
CA ASP A 266 0.49 -10.70 19.47
C ASP A 266 0.56 -12.09 20.14
N CYS A 267 -0.38 -12.34 21.04
CA CYS A 267 -0.53 -13.64 21.67
C CYS A 267 -2.02 -13.95 21.89
N VAL A 268 -2.42 -15.16 21.55
CA VAL A 268 -3.78 -15.68 21.79
C VAL A 268 -3.64 -17.04 22.46
N PHE A 269 -4.35 -17.23 23.57
CA PHE A 269 -4.39 -18.53 24.25
C PHE A 269 -5.82 -18.91 24.64
N VAL A 270 -6.01 -20.20 24.90
CA VAL A 270 -7.30 -20.74 25.33
C VAL A 270 -7.31 -20.92 26.84
N GLU A 271 -8.34 -20.38 27.51
CA GLU A 271 -8.60 -20.55 28.93
C GLU A 271 -10.08 -20.77 29.16
N ASP A 272 -10.46 -21.84 29.84
CA ASP A 272 -11.84 -22.22 30.12
C ASP A 272 -12.73 -22.23 28.86
N GLY A 273 -12.19 -22.69 27.73
CA GLY A 273 -12.88 -22.74 26.43
C GLY A 273 -13.07 -21.39 25.74
N LYS A 274 -12.46 -20.33 26.26
CA LYS A 274 -12.51 -18.99 25.70
C LYS A 274 -11.17 -18.58 25.13
N LEU A 275 -11.18 -17.75 24.09
CA LEU A 275 -9.99 -17.11 23.57
C LEU A 275 -9.64 -15.91 24.44
N VAL A 276 -8.40 -15.85 24.88
CA VAL A 276 -7.81 -14.69 25.57
C VAL A 276 -6.78 -14.08 24.64
N ILE A 277 -6.95 -12.81 24.31
CA ILE A 277 -6.04 -12.06 23.45
C ILE A 277 -5.17 -11.17 24.31
N VAL A 278 -3.86 -11.22 24.07
CA VAL A 278 -2.86 -10.38 24.73
C VAL A 278 -2.15 -9.57 23.65
N ASP A 279 -2.08 -8.27 23.88
CA ASP A 279 -1.40 -7.31 23.03
C ASP A 279 -0.29 -6.64 23.83
N TYR A 280 0.96 -6.75 23.37
CA TYR A 280 2.13 -6.25 24.08
C TYR A 280 2.36 -4.77 23.77
N LYS A 281 2.39 -3.94 24.80
CA LYS A 281 2.71 -2.52 24.66
C LYS A 281 4.02 -2.20 25.36
N THR A 282 4.88 -1.48 24.67
CA THR A 282 6.22 -1.08 25.14
C THR A 282 6.30 0.39 25.52
N ASP A 283 5.16 1.04 25.66
CA ASP A 283 5.05 2.42 26.10
C ASP A 283 5.74 2.62 27.44
N THR A 284 6.42 3.75 27.61
CA THR A 284 7.12 4.11 28.83
C THR A 284 6.58 5.43 29.37
N GLY A 285 6.49 5.52 30.71
CA GLY A 285 6.03 6.75 31.37
C GLY A 285 4.52 6.99 31.32
N VAL A 286 3.74 5.96 30.99
CA VAL A 286 2.28 5.99 31.00
C VAL A 286 1.73 5.03 32.06
N ASN A 287 0.61 5.37 32.68
CA ASN A 287 -0.08 4.51 33.63
C ASN A 287 -1.08 3.57 32.93
N ALA A 288 -1.70 2.65 33.69
CA ALA A 288 -2.64 1.68 33.13
C ALA A 288 -3.91 2.31 32.57
N GLU A 289 -4.39 3.40 33.17
CA GLU A 289 -5.61 4.10 32.72
C GLU A 289 -5.35 4.80 31.38
N GLU A 290 -4.23 5.48 31.22
CA GLU A 290 -3.80 6.11 29.98
C GLU A 290 -3.61 5.10 28.84
N LEU A 291 -3.07 3.90 29.16
CA LEU A 291 -2.94 2.82 28.19
C LEU A 291 -4.31 2.30 27.75
N LEU A 292 -5.23 2.07 28.70
CA LEU A 292 -6.59 1.64 28.39
C LEU A 292 -7.32 2.65 27.52
N GLU A 293 -7.23 3.93 27.83
CA GLU A 293 -7.85 4.98 27.01
C GLU A 293 -7.27 4.99 25.58
N ARG A 294 -5.94 4.90 25.47
CA ARG A 294 -5.24 4.93 24.16
C ARG A 294 -5.59 3.75 23.27
N TYR A 295 -5.72 2.56 23.85
CA TYR A 295 -5.90 1.31 23.10
C TYR A 295 -7.32 0.72 23.21
N SER A 296 -8.26 1.43 23.84
CA SER A 296 -9.64 0.96 24.03
C SER A 296 -10.30 0.52 22.73
N ALA A 297 -10.19 1.31 21.67
CA ALA A 297 -10.78 1.00 20.37
C ALA A 297 -10.18 -0.27 19.73
N GLN A 298 -8.89 -0.52 19.90
CA GLN A 298 -8.25 -1.76 19.45
C GLN A 298 -8.78 -2.97 20.26
N LEU A 299 -8.91 -2.82 21.58
CA LEU A 299 -9.43 -3.86 22.45
C LEU A 299 -10.91 -4.17 22.18
N GLU A 300 -11.72 -3.15 21.81
CA GLU A 300 -13.10 -3.37 21.39
C GLU A 300 -13.17 -4.20 20.11
N ILE A 301 -12.31 -3.91 19.12
CA ILE A 301 -12.22 -4.72 17.90
C ILE A 301 -11.83 -6.18 18.22
N TYR A 302 -10.94 -6.41 19.18
CA TYR A 302 -10.53 -7.76 19.56
C TYR A 302 -11.61 -8.51 20.33
N ARG A 303 -12.53 -7.81 21.00
CA ARG A 303 -13.61 -8.40 21.79
C ARG A 303 -14.76 -8.93 20.91
N GLU A 304 -15.07 -8.26 19.82
CA GLU A 304 -16.12 -8.65 18.86
C GLU A 304 -15.68 -9.80 17.93
#